data_5b378f81d9e72d39525183e9828d8116
#
_entry.id   5b378f81d9e72d39525183e9828d8116
#
_cell.length_a   1.000
_cell.length_b   1.000
_cell.length_c   1.000
_cell.angle_alpha   90.00
_cell.angle_beta   90.00
_cell.angle_gamma   90.00
#
_symmetry.space_group_name_H-M   'P 1'
#
loop_
_entity.id
_entity.type
_entity.pdbx_description
1 polymer ?
#
loop_
_entity_poly.entity_id
_entity_poly.type
_entity_poly.pdbx_seq_one_letter_code
_entity_poly.pdbx_strand_id
1 'polypeptide(L)'
;MHPFSPTLYHTTLRHLAIAGLLSGLTGCQAAALTSMGIGGSTGINHAMNGIAYRTFSMPTLRVKKATITALGRMQIKVESTRKEDASEIIVAKTSNRNIEIAMESLSPNTTRMRTVAKDGLFYDSATAAEIIFQTEKVLGNS
;
A
#
# COMPACT_ATOMS: atom_id res chain seq x y z
N MET A 1 -35.59 -34.40 -58.38
CA MET A 1 -34.19 -33.97 -58.44
C MET A 1 -34.17 -32.50 -58.15
N HIS A 2 -33.89 -32.14 -56.93
CA HIS A 2 -33.67 -30.69 -56.53
C HIS A 2 -32.16 -30.45 -56.43
N PRO A 3 -31.60 -29.41 -57.03
CA PRO A 3 -30.21 -29.09 -56.93
C PRO A 3 -29.96 -28.44 -55.54
N PHE A 4 -29.07 -29.04 -54.79
CA PHE A 4 -28.52 -28.47 -53.55
C PHE A 4 -27.67 -27.28 -53.90
N SER A 5 -28.06 -26.11 -53.44
CA SER A 5 -27.28 -24.85 -53.61
C SER A 5 -26.19 -24.79 -52.57
N PRO A 6 -24.89 -24.73 -52.93
CA PRO A 6 -23.76 -24.70 -51.98
C PRO A 6 -23.55 -23.34 -51.30
N THR A 7 -24.35 -22.33 -51.64
CA THR A 7 -24.16 -20.95 -51.15
C THR A 7 -24.64 -20.70 -49.71
N LEU A 8 -25.45 -21.56 -49.16
CA LEU A 8 -25.97 -21.40 -47.79
C LEU A 8 -25.01 -21.87 -46.68
N TYR A 9 -24.05 -22.73 -47.02
CA TYR A 9 -23.10 -23.25 -46.05
C TYR A 9 -22.01 -22.27 -45.65
N HIS A 10 -21.63 -21.36 -46.53
CA HIS A 10 -20.56 -20.40 -46.28
C HIS A 10 -20.99 -19.24 -45.39
N THR A 11 -22.28 -18.88 -45.40
CA THR A 11 -22.78 -17.78 -44.58
C THR A 11 -22.99 -18.20 -43.12
N THR A 12 -23.42 -19.40 -42.87
CA THR A 12 -23.61 -19.93 -41.49
C THR A 12 -22.28 -20.20 -40.80
N LEU A 13 -21.26 -20.65 -41.56
CA LEU A 13 -19.93 -20.91 -41.00
C LEU A 13 -19.20 -19.61 -40.63
N ARG A 14 -19.43 -18.52 -41.40
CA ARG A 14 -18.84 -17.20 -41.08
C ARG A 14 -19.44 -16.58 -39.83
N HIS A 15 -20.72 -16.75 -39.56
CA HIS A 15 -21.38 -16.24 -38.36
C HIS A 15 -21.01 -17.04 -37.11
N LEU A 16 -20.78 -18.36 -37.23
CA LEU A 16 -20.27 -19.18 -36.12
C LEU A 16 -18.84 -18.86 -35.75
N ALA A 17 -17.99 -18.53 -36.73
CA ALA A 17 -16.57 -18.15 -36.45
C ALA A 17 -16.45 -16.78 -35.77
N ILE A 18 -17.37 -15.84 -36.06
CA ILE A 18 -17.35 -14.49 -35.44
C ILE A 18 -17.94 -14.55 -34.02
N ALA A 19 -18.91 -15.40 -33.75
CA ALA A 19 -19.46 -15.58 -32.40
C ALA A 19 -18.46 -16.20 -31.41
N GLY A 20 -17.53 -17.05 -31.90
CA GLY A 20 -16.52 -17.69 -31.08
C GLY A 20 -15.37 -16.76 -30.63
N LEU A 21 -15.10 -15.67 -31.38
CA LEU A 21 -14.02 -14.73 -31.04
C LEU A 21 -14.40 -13.66 -30.00
N LEU A 22 -15.70 -13.42 -29.76
CA LEU A 22 -16.15 -12.41 -28.79
C LEU A 22 -16.25 -12.94 -27.36
N SER A 23 -16.18 -14.25 -27.14
CA SER A 23 -16.31 -14.85 -25.80
C SER A 23 -14.99 -14.91 -25.02
N GLY A 24 -13.86 -14.55 -25.63
CA GLY A 24 -12.52 -14.66 -25.03
C GLY A 24 -12.06 -13.46 -24.21
N LEU A 25 -12.80 -12.33 -24.20
CA LEU A 25 -12.31 -11.10 -23.56
C LEU A 25 -12.94 -10.78 -22.20
N THR A 26 -13.76 -11.64 -21.63
CA THR A 26 -14.41 -11.37 -20.34
C THR A 26 -13.63 -11.88 -19.12
N GLY A 27 -12.46 -12.49 -19.32
CA GLY A 27 -11.66 -13.09 -18.24
C GLY A 27 -10.74 -12.14 -17.46
N CYS A 28 -10.49 -10.92 -17.93
CA CYS A 28 -9.52 -10.02 -17.30
C CYS A 28 -10.09 -8.87 -16.46
N GLN A 29 -11.42 -8.76 -16.34
CA GLN A 29 -12.01 -7.66 -15.56
C GLN A 29 -12.21 -7.96 -14.07
N ALA A 30 -12.15 -9.21 -13.66
CA ALA A 30 -12.32 -9.57 -12.25
C ALA A 30 -11.06 -9.29 -11.38
N ALA A 31 -9.88 -9.22 -11.99
CA ALA A 31 -8.64 -8.90 -11.25
C ALA A 31 -8.41 -7.40 -11.05
N ALA A 32 -9.05 -6.54 -11.86
CA ALA A 32 -8.87 -5.08 -11.77
C ALA A 32 -9.77 -4.43 -10.71
N LEU A 33 -10.87 -5.08 -10.31
CA LEU A 33 -11.81 -4.52 -9.32
C LEU A 33 -11.36 -4.73 -7.88
N THR A 34 -10.46 -5.67 -7.62
CA THR A 34 -9.90 -5.88 -6.28
C THR A 34 -8.80 -4.85 -5.95
N SER A 35 -8.22 -4.21 -6.95
CA SER A 35 -7.22 -3.15 -6.74
C SER A 35 -7.81 -1.74 -6.65
N MET A 36 -9.08 -1.55 -7.03
CA MET A 36 -9.78 -0.26 -6.96
C MET A 36 -10.57 -0.04 -5.67
N GLY A 37 -10.68 -1.05 -4.81
CA GLY A 37 -11.47 -0.98 -3.58
C GLY A 37 -10.78 -0.30 -2.40
N ILE A 38 -9.51 0.04 -2.51
CA ILE A 38 -8.80 0.79 -1.47
C ILE A 38 -8.16 1.99 -2.16
N GLY A 39 -8.85 3.11 -2.07
CA GLY A 39 -8.47 4.36 -2.72
C GLY A 39 -7.00 4.69 -2.55
N GLY A 40 -6.30 4.82 -3.65
CA GLY A 40 -5.19 5.73 -3.83
C GLY A 40 -3.99 5.66 -2.88
N SER A 41 -3.80 4.61 -2.11
CA SER A 41 -2.58 4.44 -1.32
C SER A 41 -1.58 3.58 -2.08
N THR A 42 -0.82 4.21 -2.97
CA THR A 42 0.40 3.61 -3.47
C THR A 42 1.32 3.30 -2.29
N GLY A 43 1.26 2.06 -1.83
CA GLY A 43 2.36 1.44 -1.13
C GLY A 43 2.44 1.56 0.37
N ILE A 44 1.50 0.98 1.12
CA ILE A 44 1.93 0.27 2.32
C ILE A 44 2.57 -1.01 1.81
N ASN A 45 3.87 -0.96 1.54
CA ASN A 45 4.63 -2.12 1.13
C ASN A 45 4.83 -3.01 2.35
N HIS A 46 3.96 -4.01 2.49
CA HIS A 46 4.09 -5.17 3.35
C HIS A 46 4.19 -4.91 4.87
N ALA A 47 3.06 -5.07 5.55
CA ALA A 47 3.09 -5.49 6.95
C ALA A 47 3.39 -7.00 6.98
N MET A 48 4.65 -7.40 6.94
CA MET A 48 5.08 -8.77 7.18
C MET A 48 5.74 -8.83 8.55
N ASN A 49 5.31 -9.80 9.36
CA ASN A 49 5.87 -10.07 10.69
C ASN A 49 5.85 -8.85 11.66
N GLY A 50 4.77 -8.04 11.61
CA GLY A 50 4.62 -6.90 12.55
C GLY A 50 5.47 -5.67 12.24
N ILE A 51 6.07 -5.60 11.06
CA ILE A 51 6.84 -4.46 10.59
C ILE A 51 6.12 -3.83 9.42
N ALA A 52 5.83 -2.53 9.50
CA ALA A 52 5.24 -1.77 8.40
C ALA A 52 6.28 -0.86 7.76
N TYR A 53 6.25 -0.78 6.43
CA TYR A 53 7.16 0.07 5.64
C TYR A 53 6.39 1.01 4.72
N ARG A 54 6.91 2.21 4.54
CA ARG A 54 6.46 3.14 3.50
C ARG A 54 7.57 4.05 3.02
N THR A 55 7.57 4.34 1.72
CA THR A 55 8.44 5.36 1.14
C THR A 55 7.61 6.61 0.84
N PHE A 56 8.10 7.76 1.28
CA PHE A 56 7.53 9.08 1.05
C PHE A 56 8.42 9.87 0.10
N SER A 57 7.85 10.50 -0.91
CA SER A 57 8.55 11.43 -1.81
C SER A 57 8.70 12.80 -1.15
N MET A 58 9.30 12.83 0.04
CA MET A 58 9.50 14.01 0.88
C MET A 58 10.79 13.91 1.69
N PRO A 59 11.39 15.08 2.07
CA PRO A 59 12.57 15.11 2.92
C PRO A 59 12.30 14.50 4.30
N THR A 60 13.31 13.84 4.88
CA THR A 60 13.22 13.15 6.18
C THR A 60 12.72 14.06 7.30
N LEU A 61 13.16 15.32 7.32
CA LEU A 61 12.71 16.27 8.34
C LEU A 61 11.20 16.53 8.28
N ARG A 62 10.61 16.58 7.08
CA ARG A 62 9.18 16.77 6.90
C ARG A 62 8.40 15.53 7.35
N VAL A 63 8.86 14.34 6.97
CA VAL A 63 8.25 13.07 7.39
C VAL A 63 8.33 12.93 8.92
N LYS A 64 9.48 13.22 9.52
CA LYS A 64 9.69 13.19 10.98
C LYS A 64 8.71 14.10 11.73
N LYS A 65 8.55 15.36 11.30
CA LYS A 65 7.61 16.30 11.92
C LYS A 65 6.17 15.78 11.85
N ALA A 66 5.78 15.26 10.69
CA ALA A 66 4.45 14.70 10.49
C ALA A 66 4.23 13.46 11.37
N THR A 67 5.23 12.59 11.50
CA THR A 67 5.18 11.41 12.36
C THR A 67 5.00 11.80 13.83
N ILE A 68 5.76 12.77 14.32
CA ILE A 68 5.60 13.25 15.71
C ILE A 68 4.20 13.84 15.93
N THR A 69 3.67 14.59 14.96
CA THR A 69 2.31 15.11 15.03
C THR A 69 1.26 13.99 15.03
N ALA A 70 1.45 12.96 14.19
CA ALA A 70 0.58 11.79 14.13
C ALA A 70 0.57 11.03 15.47
N LEU A 71 1.76 10.75 16.03
CA LEU A 71 1.89 10.11 17.35
C LEU A 71 1.18 10.91 18.44
N GLY A 72 1.31 12.23 18.44
CA GLY A 72 0.60 13.08 19.39
C GLY A 72 -0.93 12.99 19.26
N ARG A 73 -1.47 12.95 18.03
CA ARG A 73 -2.90 12.75 17.78
C ARG A 73 -3.39 11.37 18.24
N MET A 74 -2.54 10.36 18.15
CA MET A 74 -2.81 9.00 18.60
C MET A 74 -2.58 8.81 20.11
N GLN A 75 -2.21 9.87 20.85
CA GLN A 75 -1.86 9.82 22.27
C GLN A 75 -0.68 8.87 22.56
N ILE A 76 0.23 8.71 21.61
CA ILE A 76 1.44 7.91 21.74
C ILE A 76 2.57 8.83 22.20
N LYS A 77 3.17 8.53 23.34
CA LYS A 77 4.25 9.34 23.90
C LYS A 77 5.58 9.04 23.22
N VAL A 78 6.20 10.06 22.64
CA VAL A 78 7.58 9.98 22.18
C VAL A 78 8.51 10.00 23.40
N GLU A 79 9.35 8.97 23.54
CA GLU A 79 10.34 8.87 24.64
C GLU A 79 11.68 9.45 24.24
N SER A 80 12.16 9.15 23.05
CA SER A 80 13.43 9.65 22.55
C SER A 80 13.48 9.74 21.03
N THR A 81 14.39 10.55 20.54
CA THR A 81 14.78 10.59 19.13
C THR A 81 16.31 10.52 19.08
N ARG A 82 16.83 9.59 18.29
CA ARG A 82 18.27 9.42 18.07
C ARG A 82 18.59 9.35 16.59
N LYS A 83 19.81 9.72 16.25
CA LYS A 83 20.35 9.52 14.91
C LYS A 83 21.26 8.31 14.93
N GLU A 84 21.10 7.41 13.98
CA GLU A 84 21.87 6.19 13.87
C GLU A 84 22.25 5.99 12.40
N ASP A 85 23.52 6.17 12.09
CA ASP A 85 24.04 6.18 10.71
C ASP A 85 23.26 7.13 9.78
N ALA A 86 22.62 6.58 8.74
CA ALA A 86 21.81 7.34 7.79
C ALA A 86 20.32 7.43 8.18
N SER A 87 19.96 6.93 9.37
CA SER A 87 18.59 6.86 9.85
C SER A 87 18.34 7.74 11.06
N GLU A 88 17.15 8.33 11.13
CA GLU A 88 16.61 8.92 12.35
C GLU A 88 15.61 7.96 12.97
N ILE A 89 15.78 7.67 14.26
CA ILE A 89 14.96 6.72 15.00
C ILE A 89 14.16 7.47 16.06
N ILE A 90 12.84 7.28 16.03
CA ILE A 90 11.92 7.71 17.07
C ILE A 90 11.55 6.49 17.90
N VAL A 91 11.75 6.57 19.21
CA VAL A 91 11.24 5.59 20.17
C VAL A 91 10.01 6.19 20.85
N ALA A 92 8.93 5.46 20.83
CA ALA A 92 7.67 5.88 21.41
C ALA A 92 6.99 4.74 22.18
N LYS A 93 6.08 5.08 23.07
CA LYS A 93 5.44 4.12 23.96
C LYS A 93 4.00 4.47 24.25
N THR A 94 3.18 3.44 24.41
CA THR A 94 1.87 3.50 25.07
C THR A 94 1.93 2.72 26.37
N SER A 95 0.81 2.56 27.08
CA SER A 95 0.74 1.77 28.31
C SER A 95 1.21 0.32 28.13
N ASN A 96 0.98 -0.27 26.96
CA ASN A 96 1.26 -1.69 26.68
C ASN A 96 2.10 -1.92 25.41
N ARG A 97 2.49 -0.85 24.66
CA ARG A 97 3.23 -1.02 23.40
C ARG A 97 4.54 -0.26 23.42
N ASN A 98 5.58 -0.92 22.93
CA ASN A 98 6.86 -0.30 22.56
C ASN A 98 6.89 -0.13 21.04
N ILE A 99 7.24 1.06 20.60
CA ILE A 99 7.18 1.47 19.19
C ILE A 99 8.54 2.03 18.80
N GLU A 100 9.07 1.54 17.68
CA GLU A 100 10.28 2.06 17.06
C GLU A 100 9.97 2.46 15.61
N ILE A 101 10.33 3.68 15.25
CA ILE A 101 10.14 4.22 13.92
C ILE A 101 11.49 4.68 13.40
N ALA A 102 11.99 4.00 12.37
CA ALA A 102 13.22 4.37 11.68
C ALA A 102 12.88 5.07 10.37
N MET A 103 13.52 6.21 10.13
CA MET A 103 13.40 7.00 8.91
C MET A 103 14.76 7.10 8.26
N GLU A 104 14.90 6.47 7.09
CA GLU A 104 16.11 6.47 6.28
C GLU A 104 15.96 7.44 5.10
N SER A 105 16.93 8.32 4.95
CA SER A 105 17.00 9.22 3.79
C SER A 105 17.58 8.46 2.60
N LEU A 106 16.73 8.14 1.62
CA LEU A 106 17.15 7.49 0.37
C LEU A 106 17.67 8.51 -0.65
N SER A 107 17.16 9.75 -0.58
CA SER A 107 17.60 10.91 -1.36
C SER A 107 17.18 12.19 -0.64
N PRO A 108 17.60 13.39 -1.08
CA PRO A 108 17.17 14.65 -0.46
C PRO A 108 15.66 14.82 -0.33
N ASN A 109 14.90 14.21 -1.24
CA ASN A 109 13.43 14.30 -1.30
C ASN A 109 12.73 12.94 -1.18
N THR A 110 13.40 11.91 -0.66
CA THR A 110 12.80 10.59 -0.54
C THR A 110 13.20 9.96 0.78
N THR A 111 12.21 9.57 1.56
CA THR A 111 12.40 8.97 2.88
C THR A 111 11.69 7.62 2.96
N ARG A 112 12.41 6.59 3.37
CA ARG A 112 11.84 5.29 3.74
C ARG A 112 11.58 5.27 5.25
N MET A 113 10.32 5.04 5.62
CA MET A 113 9.90 4.88 7.00
C MET A 113 9.64 3.40 7.27
N ARG A 114 10.19 2.91 8.37
CA ARG A 114 9.96 1.57 8.93
C ARG A 114 9.38 1.74 10.31
N THR A 115 8.26 1.11 10.59
CA THR A 115 7.61 1.17 11.89
C THR A 115 7.46 -0.25 12.45
N VAL A 116 7.86 -0.43 13.70
CA VAL A 116 7.69 -1.66 14.48
C VAL A 116 6.92 -1.30 15.74
N ALA A 117 5.85 -2.02 16.02
CA ALA A 117 5.13 -1.95 17.28
C ALA A 117 5.10 -3.33 17.93
N LYS A 118 5.30 -3.38 19.25
CA LYS A 118 5.27 -4.62 20.03
C LYS A 118 4.40 -4.45 21.26
N ASP A 119 3.52 -5.42 21.49
CA ASP A 119 2.78 -5.61 22.75
C ASP A 119 3.44 -6.75 23.52
N GLY A 120 4.29 -6.41 24.48
CA GLY A 120 5.16 -7.38 25.14
C GLY A 120 6.09 -8.09 24.14
N LEU A 121 5.92 -9.39 23.97
CA LEU A 121 6.72 -10.22 23.05
C LEU A 121 6.10 -10.32 21.64
N PHE A 122 4.87 -9.85 21.44
CA PHE A 122 4.15 -9.99 20.19
C PHE A 122 4.27 -8.72 19.33
N TYR A 123 4.42 -8.92 18.04
CA TYR A 123 4.37 -7.83 17.07
C TYR A 123 2.93 -7.38 16.82
N ASP A 124 2.72 -6.07 16.80
CA ASP A 124 1.44 -5.43 16.49
C ASP A 124 1.51 -4.69 15.15
N SER A 125 1.25 -5.44 14.08
CA SER A 125 1.28 -4.90 12.72
C SER A 125 0.18 -3.86 12.47
N ALA A 126 -0.95 -3.96 13.16
CA ALA A 126 -2.05 -3.01 13.02
C ALA A 126 -1.65 -1.63 13.54
N THR A 127 -1.06 -1.55 14.72
CA THR A 127 -0.54 -0.29 15.27
C THR A 127 0.58 0.28 14.41
N ALA A 128 1.50 -0.56 13.91
CA ALA A 128 2.58 -0.11 13.04
C ALA A 128 2.06 0.50 11.72
N ALA A 129 1.08 -0.14 11.09
CA ALA A 129 0.45 0.36 9.86
C ALA A 129 -0.36 1.63 10.11
N GLU A 130 -1.09 1.72 11.22
CA GLU A 130 -1.87 2.90 11.58
C GLU A 130 -1.00 4.14 11.79
N ILE A 131 0.17 4.01 12.41
CA ILE A 131 1.11 5.12 12.57
C ILE A 131 1.55 5.67 11.21
N ILE A 132 1.86 4.78 10.25
CA ILE A 132 2.20 5.20 8.89
C ILE A 132 1.03 5.93 8.22
N PHE A 133 -0.16 5.38 8.33
CA PHE A 133 -1.37 5.96 7.74
C PHE A 133 -1.69 7.36 8.33
N GLN A 134 -1.58 7.53 9.64
CA GLN A 134 -1.78 8.83 10.28
C GLN A 134 -0.67 9.83 9.92
N THR A 135 0.56 9.38 9.75
CA THR A 135 1.67 10.21 9.24
C THR A 135 1.34 10.73 7.84
N GLU A 136 0.85 9.85 6.95
CA GLU A 136 0.43 10.23 5.61
C GLU A 136 -0.69 11.27 5.62
N LYS A 137 -1.70 11.09 6.45
CA LYS A 137 -2.79 12.07 6.62
C LYS A 137 -2.27 13.44 7.03
N VAL A 138 -1.30 13.50 7.94
CA VAL A 138 -0.69 14.77 8.35
C VAL A 138 0.04 15.41 7.18
N LEU A 139 0.77 14.62 6.38
CA LEU A 139 1.51 15.10 5.21
C LEU A 139 0.60 15.60 4.08
N GLY A 140 -0.54 14.95 3.88
CA GLY A 140 -1.51 15.35 2.87
C GLY A 140 -2.35 16.59 3.23
N ASN A 141 -2.38 16.97 4.52
CA ASN A 141 -3.11 18.14 5.03
C ASN A 141 -2.18 19.35 5.31
N SER A 142 -0.91 19.29 4.81
CA SER A 142 0.13 20.32 5.08
C SER A 142 0.39 21.20 3.89
#